data_880e1354c16b6b6feed4669113cc22aa
#
_entry.id   880e1354c16b6b6feed4669113cc22aa
#
_cell.length_a   1.000
_cell.length_b   1.000
_cell.length_c   1.000
_cell.angle_alpha   90.00
_cell.angle_beta   90.00
_cell.angle_gamma   90.00
#
_symmetry.space_group_name_H-M   'P 1'
#
loop_
_entity.id
_entity.type
_entity.pdbx_description
1 polymer ?
#
loop_
_entity_poly.entity_id
_entity_poly.type
_entity_poly.pdbx_seq_one_letter_code
_entity_poly.pdbx_strand_id
1 'polypeptide(L)'
;MTPPRFLLDEHVPHAIQSQLLRLDAEIDVLAVGQPLAPPKGTSDPDILAWIEKTGYILVTGNRRTIPEHVRVHYAAGHRVPGILLLKRGASLGEVIEQLYLLWAASDAEEYVDRLLYLPM
;
A
#
# COMPACT_ATOMS: atom_id res chain seq x y z
N MET A 1 11.71 10.40 -12.52
CA MET A 1 10.90 10.29 -11.29
C MET A 1 9.71 9.37 -11.54
N THR A 2 9.52 8.40 -10.65
CA THR A 2 8.44 7.42 -10.75
C THR A 2 7.45 7.63 -9.60
N PRO A 3 6.18 7.96 -9.87
CA PRO A 3 5.22 8.14 -8.79
C PRO A 3 4.95 6.82 -8.06
N PRO A 4 4.61 6.87 -6.76
CA PRO A 4 4.21 5.68 -6.02
C PRO A 4 3.01 4.98 -6.67
N ARG A 5 3.01 3.65 -6.60
CA ARG A 5 1.87 2.83 -7.03
C ARG A 5 1.37 2.08 -5.81
N PHE A 6 0.06 1.96 -5.66
CA PHE A 6 -0.54 1.46 -4.42
C PHE A 6 -1.28 0.15 -4.62
N LEU A 7 -1.09 -0.77 -3.68
CA LEU A 7 -1.93 -1.97 -3.55
C LEU A 7 -2.72 -1.83 -2.26
N LEU A 8 -4.05 -1.76 -2.38
CA LEU A 8 -4.95 -1.72 -1.23
C LEU A 8 -5.20 -3.15 -0.74
N ASP A 9 -4.94 -3.39 0.55
CA ASP A 9 -5.16 -4.69 1.17
C ASP A 9 -6.65 -5.05 1.16
N GLU A 10 -6.95 -6.33 1.36
CA GLU A 10 -8.29 -6.90 1.19
C GLU A 10 -9.37 -6.17 1.98
N HIS A 11 -9.07 -5.73 3.20
CA HIS A 11 -10.04 -5.08 4.07
C HIS A 11 -10.00 -3.55 4.02
N VAL A 12 -9.22 -2.97 3.12
CA VAL A 12 -9.21 -1.53 2.92
C VAL A 12 -10.42 -1.16 2.04
N PRO A 13 -11.20 -0.14 2.40
CA PRO A 13 -12.41 0.20 1.61
C PRO A 13 -12.07 0.52 0.16
N HIS A 14 -12.82 -0.08 -0.75
CA HIS A 14 -12.62 0.13 -2.20
C HIS A 14 -12.95 1.56 -2.63
N ALA A 15 -13.70 2.31 -1.81
CA ALA A 15 -13.98 3.71 -2.09
C ALA A 15 -12.69 4.54 -2.20
N ILE A 16 -11.61 4.13 -1.52
CA ILE A 16 -10.31 4.80 -1.63
C ILE A 16 -9.82 4.73 -3.08
N GLN A 17 -9.87 3.55 -3.70
CA GLN A 17 -9.47 3.39 -5.09
C GLN A 17 -10.33 4.25 -6.02
N SER A 18 -11.65 4.19 -5.87
CA SER A 18 -12.57 4.92 -6.73
C SER A 18 -12.33 6.42 -6.65
N GLN A 19 -12.13 6.94 -5.44
CA GLN A 19 -11.94 8.37 -5.23
C GLN A 19 -10.57 8.84 -5.76
N LEU A 20 -9.52 8.02 -5.59
CA LEU A 20 -8.21 8.36 -6.15
C LEU A 20 -8.29 8.46 -7.67
N LEU A 21 -8.94 7.50 -8.31
CA LEU A 21 -9.08 7.50 -9.78
C LEU A 21 -9.94 8.67 -10.28
N ARG A 22 -10.85 9.17 -9.45
CA ARG A 22 -11.61 10.39 -9.79
C ARG A 22 -10.76 11.62 -9.69
N LEU A 23 -9.79 11.67 -8.75
CA LEU A 23 -8.88 12.80 -8.63
C LEU A 23 -7.89 12.83 -9.79
N ASP A 24 -7.38 11.66 -10.18
CA ASP A 24 -6.51 11.54 -11.34
C ASP A 24 -6.55 10.10 -11.86
N ALA A 25 -6.98 9.93 -13.10
CA ALA A 25 -7.11 8.62 -13.72
C ALA A 25 -5.76 7.93 -13.97
N GLU A 26 -4.66 8.65 -13.88
CA GLU A 26 -3.32 8.08 -14.08
C GLU A 26 -2.75 7.41 -12.83
N ILE A 27 -3.40 7.58 -11.68
CA ILE A 27 -2.94 6.93 -10.44
C ILE A 27 -3.02 5.41 -10.63
N ASP A 28 -1.90 4.73 -10.37
CA ASP A 28 -1.86 3.28 -10.42
C ASP A 28 -2.19 2.73 -9.03
N VAL A 29 -3.43 2.33 -8.86
CA VAL A 29 -3.92 1.78 -7.60
C VAL A 29 -4.73 0.52 -7.87
N LEU A 30 -4.29 -0.59 -7.27
CA LEU A 30 -4.96 -1.88 -7.35
C LEU A 30 -5.51 -2.25 -5.98
N ALA A 31 -6.52 -3.10 -5.95
CA ALA A 31 -7.06 -3.66 -4.73
C ALA A 31 -6.96 -5.18 -4.77
N VAL A 32 -6.60 -5.79 -3.64
CA VAL A 32 -6.56 -7.26 -3.52
C VAL A 32 -7.90 -7.84 -3.96
N GLY A 33 -7.86 -8.87 -4.78
CA GLY A 33 -9.05 -9.50 -5.37
C GLY A 33 -9.34 -9.06 -6.78
N GLN A 34 -8.71 -8.01 -7.29
CA GLN A 34 -8.86 -7.58 -8.68
C GLN A 34 -7.97 -8.40 -9.61
N PRO A 35 -8.28 -8.45 -10.93
CA PRO A 35 -7.58 -9.36 -11.86
C PRO A 35 -6.06 -9.23 -11.91
N LEU A 36 -5.51 -8.02 -11.74
CA LEU A 36 -4.08 -7.78 -11.79
C LEU A 36 -3.41 -7.79 -10.43
N ALA A 37 -4.19 -8.01 -9.37
CA ALA A 37 -3.72 -7.99 -7.98
C ALA A 37 -3.70 -9.41 -7.40
N PRO A 38 -3.10 -9.61 -6.21
CA PRO A 38 -3.24 -10.89 -5.53
C PRO A 38 -4.69 -11.23 -5.27
N PRO A 39 -5.08 -12.52 -5.35
CA PRO A 39 -6.45 -12.90 -5.05
C PRO A 39 -6.78 -12.72 -3.58
N LYS A 40 -8.08 -12.61 -3.29
CA LYS A 40 -8.55 -12.58 -1.90
C LYS A 40 -8.07 -13.81 -1.16
N GLY A 41 -7.74 -13.65 0.13
CA GLY A 41 -7.23 -14.73 0.95
C GLY A 41 -5.73 -14.96 0.82
N THR A 42 -5.03 -14.18 0.01
CA THR A 42 -3.57 -14.28 -0.06
C THR A 42 -2.98 -13.92 1.29
N SER A 43 -2.05 -14.75 1.79
CA SER A 43 -1.41 -14.53 3.09
C SER A 43 -0.53 -13.28 3.08
N ASP A 44 -0.30 -12.70 4.28
CA ASP A 44 0.58 -11.53 4.37
C ASP A 44 1.99 -11.80 3.83
N PRO A 45 2.65 -12.93 4.14
CA PRO A 45 3.95 -13.20 3.52
C PRO A 45 3.91 -13.22 2.00
N ASP A 46 2.85 -13.76 1.41
CA ASP A 46 2.71 -13.81 -0.05
C ASP A 46 2.39 -12.42 -0.63
N ILE A 47 1.65 -11.60 0.10
CA ILE A 47 1.44 -10.19 -0.29
C ILE A 47 2.79 -9.46 -0.33
N LEU A 48 3.63 -9.64 0.71
CA LEU A 48 4.94 -8.99 0.73
C LEU A 48 5.82 -9.44 -0.43
N ALA A 49 5.80 -10.73 -0.77
CA ALA A 49 6.53 -11.24 -1.92
C ALA A 49 6.01 -10.62 -3.23
N TRP A 50 4.69 -10.46 -3.34
CA TRP A 50 4.08 -9.88 -4.52
C TRP A 50 4.46 -8.41 -4.71
N ILE A 51 4.43 -7.61 -3.63
CA ILE A 51 4.81 -6.20 -3.74
C ILE A 51 6.29 -6.03 -4.01
N GLU A 52 7.14 -6.88 -3.44
CA GLU A 52 8.57 -6.84 -3.73
C GLU A 52 8.82 -7.06 -5.23
N LYS A 53 8.14 -8.03 -5.80
CA LYS A 53 8.29 -8.38 -7.21
C LYS A 53 7.76 -7.31 -8.16
N THR A 54 6.67 -6.64 -7.77
CA THR A 54 5.94 -5.72 -8.67
C THR A 54 6.24 -4.25 -8.43
N GLY A 55 6.71 -3.90 -7.24
CA GLY A 55 7.02 -2.52 -6.89
C GLY A 55 5.87 -1.71 -6.32
N TYR A 56 4.72 -2.32 -6.03
CA TYR A 56 3.59 -1.64 -5.41
C TYR A 56 3.83 -1.42 -3.92
N ILE A 57 3.38 -0.26 -3.40
CA ILE A 57 3.40 0.06 -1.98
C ILE A 57 2.10 -0.48 -1.37
N LEU A 58 2.23 -1.26 -0.30
CA LEU A 58 1.05 -1.84 0.36
C LEU A 58 0.39 -0.80 1.26
N VAL A 59 -0.93 -0.66 1.12
CA VAL A 59 -1.77 0.16 2.00
C VAL A 59 -2.65 -0.80 2.79
N THR A 60 -2.48 -0.84 4.11
CA THR A 60 -3.16 -1.83 4.95
C THR A 60 -3.53 -1.26 6.31
N GLY A 61 -4.64 -1.75 6.87
CA GLY A 61 -5.02 -1.43 8.24
C GLY A 61 -4.49 -2.43 9.26
N ASN A 62 -3.76 -3.45 8.83
CA ASN A 62 -3.28 -4.51 9.71
C ASN A 62 -2.02 -4.10 10.47
N ARG A 63 -2.20 -3.28 11.51
CA ARG A 63 -1.09 -2.74 12.30
C ARG A 63 -0.51 -3.76 13.30
N ARG A 64 -1.22 -4.87 13.54
CA ARG A 64 -0.81 -5.86 14.55
C ARG A 64 0.23 -6.83 14.01
N THR A 65 -0.01 -7.38 12.83
CA THR A 65 0.80 -8.49 12.32
C THR A 65 1.71 -8.11 11.15
N ILE A 66 1.39 -7.07 10.39
CA ILE A 66 2.23 -6.66 9.26
C ILE A 66 3.66 -6.31 9.68
N PRO A 67 3.90 -5.54 10.75
CA PRO A 67 5.29 -5.25 11.16
C PRO A 67 6.11 -6.50 11.43
N GLU A 68 5.51 -7.53 12.04
CA GLU A 68 6.20 -8.78 12.30
C GLU A 68 6.48 -9.54 11.01
N HIS A 69 5.53 -9.59 10.08
CA HIS A 69 5.75 -10.22 8.78
C HIS A 69 6.85 -9.51 7.99
N VAL A 70 6.92 -8.18 8.07
CA VAL A 70 7.97 -7.39 7.43
C VAL A 70 9.33 -7.72 8.06
N ARG A 71 9.38 -7.86 9.39
CA ARG A 71 10.61 -8.24 10.07
C ARG A 71 11.14 -9.59 9.59
N VAL A 72 10.25 -10.58 9.47
CA VAL A 72 10.60 -11.92 8.97
C VAL A 72 11.06 -11.84 7.51
N HIS A 73 10.38 -11.04 6.71
CA HIS A 73 10.72 -10.83 5.30
C HIS A 73 12.15 -10.26 5.16
N TYR A 74 12.48 -9.24 5.96
CA TYR A 74 13.82 -8.67 5.97
C TYR A 74 14.87 -9.68 6.45
N ALA A 75 14.55 -10.46 7.49
CA ALA A 75 15.47 -11.46 8.03
C ALA A 75 15.83 -12.53 6.98
N ALA A 76 14.93 -12.77 6.02
CA ALA A 76 15.17 -13.70 4.91
C ALA A 76 15.93 -13.05 3.74
N GLY A 77 16.35 -11.80 3.88
CA GLY A 77 17.11 -11.10 2.84
C GLY A 77 16.26 -10.36 1.82
N HIS A 78 14.97 -10.22 2.08
CA HIS A 78 14.04 -9.55 1.17
C HIS A 78 13.87 -8.06 1.52
N ARG A 79 13.26 -7.33 0.61
CA ARG A 79 12.98 -5.89 0.75
C ARG A 79 11.52 -5.63 0.40
N VAL A 80 11.02 -4.44 0.75
CA VAL A 80 9.67 -4.02 0.35
C VAL A 80 9.73 -2.65 -0.31
N PRO A 81 8.85 -2.37 -1.28
CA PRO A 81 8.75 -1.03 -1.89
C PRO A 81 8.26 0.03 -0.93
N GLY A 82 7.54 -0.38 0.11
CA GLY A 82 7.00 0.50 1.14
C GLY A 82 5.71 -0.07 1.71
N ILE A 83 5.44 0.25 2.96
CA ILE A 83 4.21 -0.15 3.65
C ILE A 83 3.59 1.10 4.27
N LEU A 84 2.32 1.34 3.98
CA LEU A 84 1.55 2.43 4.56
C LEU A 84 0.49 1.83 5.46
N LEU A 85 0.63 2.06 6.77
CA LEU A 85 -0.28 1.52 7.77
C LEU A 85 -1.32 2.58 8.12
N LEU A 86 -2.60 2.24 8.00
CA LEU A 86 -3.68 3.17 8.31
C LEU A 86 -3.85 3.27 9.82
N LYS A 87 -3.83 4.48 10.35
CA LYS A 87 -4.05 4.71 11.77
C LYS A 87 -5.49 4.36 12.15
N ARG A 88 -5.67 3.87 13.39
CA ARG A 88 -7.00 3.64 13.91
C ARG A 88 -7.80 4.95 13.90
N GLY A 89 -9.02 4.89 13.39
CA GLY A 89 -9.88 6.07 13.34
C GLY A 89 -9.55 7.04 12.22
N ALA A 90 -8.62 6.71 11.34
CA ALA A 90 -8.33 7.55 10.17
C ALA A 90 -9.58 7.69 9.32
N SER A 91 -9.95 8.93 8.97
CA SER A 91 -11.09 9.14 8.10
C SER A 91 -10.73 8.79 6.66
N LEU A 92 -11.75 8.35 5.91
CA LEU A 92 -11.57 8.00 4.52
C LEU A 92 -11.01 9.17 3.71
N GLY A 93 -11.56 10.37 3.95
CA GLY A 93 -11.12 11.58 3.25
C GLY A 93 -9.66 11.91 3.50
N GLU A 94 -9.21 11.78 4.76
CA GLU A 94 -7.81 12.03 5.10
C GLU A 94 -6.88 11.05 4.40
N VAL A 95 -7.25 9.77 4.37
CA VAL A 95 -6.44 8.74 3.71
C VAL A 95 -6.34 9.00 2.22
N ILE A 96 -7.47 9.31 1.58
CA ILE A 96 -7.51 9.62 0.15
C ILE A 96 -6.63 10.83 -0.16
N GLU A 97 -6.76 11.90 0.61
CA GLU A 97 -5.96 13.10 0.41
C GLU A 97 -4.46 12.82 0.56
N GLN A 98 -4.08 12.07 1.59
CA GLN A 98 -2.68 11.72 1.83
C GLN A 98 -2.11 10.88 0.69
N LEU A 99 -2.83 9.85 0.23
CA LEU A 99 -2.38 9.01 -0.87
C LEU A 99 -2.23 9.82 -2.16
N TYR A 100 -3.18 10.72 -2.42
CA TYR A 100 -3.09 11.61 -3.57
C TYR A 100 -1.84 12.49 -3.50
N LEU A 101 -1.57 13.10 -2.34
CA LEU A 101 -0.39 13.95 -2.16
C LEU A 101 0.91 13.17 -2.32
N LEU A 102 0.97 11.95 -1.78
CA LEU A 102 2.15 11.09 -1.95
C LEU A 102 2.39 10.81 -3.43
N TRP A 103 1.32 10.49 -4.16
CA TRP A 103 1.43 10.22 -5.59
C TRP A 103 1.87 11.46 -6.37
N ALA A 104 1.31 12.62 -6.05
CA ALA A 104 1.53 13.85 -6.81
C ALA A 104 2.89 14.49 -6.53
N ALA A 105 3.45 14.29 -5.34
CA ALA A 105 4.59 15.07 -4.86
C ALA A 105 5.81 14.25 -4.46
N SER A 106 5.76 12.91 -4.56
CA SER A 106 6.85 12.04 -4.11
C SER A 106 7.30 11.10 -5.19
N ASP A 107 8.52 10.54 -5.00
CA ASP A 107 9.06 9.49 -5.83
C ASP A 107 8.90 8.16 -5.09
N ALA A 108 8.59 7.08 -5.82
CA ALA A 108 8.41 5.76 -5.23
C ALA A 108 9.63 5.30 -4.41
N GLU A 109 10.83 5.69 -4.82
CA GLU A 109 12.05 5.31 -4.11
C GLU A 109 12.13 5.85 -2.69
N GLU A 110 11.40 6.93 -2.38
CA GLU A 110 11.41 7.51 -1.04
C GLU A 110 10.79 6.59 0.00
N TYR A 111 10.06 5.56 -0.42
CA TYR A 111 9.31 4.67 0.48
C TYR A 111 9.93 3.28 0.64
N VAL A 112 10.99 2.98 -0.11
CA VAL A 112 11.63 1.67 -0.06
C VAL A 112 12.07 1.34 1.36
N ASP A 113 11.66 0.17 1.85
CA ASP A 113 11.96 -0.37 3.18
C ASP A 113 11.45 0.51 4.33
N ARG A 114 10.41 1.29 4.10
CA ARG A 114 9.82 2.14 5.14
C ARG A 114 8.41 1.70 5.49
N LEU A 115 8.09 1.75 6.79
CA LEU A 115 6.74 1.63 7.31
C LEU A 115 6.31 3.00 7.79
N LEU A 116 5.26 3.55 7.20
CA LEU A 116 4.73 4.85 7.57
C LEU A 116 3.27 4.71 7.96
N TYR A 117 2.84 5.53 8.94
CA TYR A 117 1.45 5.56 9.35
C TYR A 117 0.72 6.69 8.63
N LEU A 118 -0.50 6.43 8.17
CA LEU A 118 -1.36 7.42 7.54
C LEU A 118 -2.62 7.64 8.38
N PRO A 119 -3.15 8.86 8.44
CA PRO A 119 -2.52 10.10 7.96
C PRO A 119 -1.29 10.48 8.77
N MET A 120 -0.39 11.14 8.11
CA MET A 120 0.85 11.59 8.74
C MET A 120 0.61 12.86 9.54
#